data_38e6733f614ce2542861a1493bbeeb1b
#
_entry.id   38e6733f614ce2542861a1493bbeeb1b
#
_cell.length_a   1.000
_cell.length_b   1.000
_cell.length_c   1.000
_cell.angle_alpha   90.00
_cell.angle_beta   90.00
_cell.angle_gamma   90.00
#
_symmetry.space_group_name_H-M   'P 1'
#
loop_
_entity.id
_entity.type
_entity.pdbx_description
1 polymer ?
#
loop_
_entity_poly.entity_id
_entity_poly.type
_entity_poly.pdbx_seq_one_letter_code
_entity_poly.pdbx_strand_id
1 'polypeptide(L)'
;MATKPATSTSENKATRTPIASKAPRTLAGNAQHATDAARKSTLTLYESALKLMQAGKYDKAHEAFTKMLESAPQDLADRIRMYISACVAQIHKGTTNFQTHEERYDYAISLLNQGNYEDARQHLKEILLKEKSADYAFYGLALLASLTGDHDTCIEHLTEAIRLKGQNRLQARLDSDFDGVAEDPRFTELLYPEV
;
A
#
# COMPACT_ATOMS: atom_id res chain seq x y z
N MET A 1 -32.72 53.34 82.74
CA MET A 1 -31.61 53.46 83.69
C MET A 1 -30.47 52.66 83.11
N ALA A 2 -29.50 53.40 82.68
CA ALA A 2 -28.16 53.50 83.18
C ALA A 2 -27.37 52.20 83.01
N THR A 3 -26.20 52.10 82.43
CA THR A 3 -25.09 53.03 82.24
C THR A 3 -24.03 52.32 81.35
N LYS A 4 -23.39 53.09 80.54
CA LYS A 4 -22.07 52.84 79.95
C LYS A 4 -21.00 52.71 81.04
N PRO A 5 -19.83 52.11 80.82
CA PRO A 5 -18.80 52.89 80.11
C PRO A 5 -17.84 52.02 79.23
N ALA A 6 -17.11 52.81 78.50
CA ALA A 6 -16.05 52.61 77.53
C ALA A 6 -14.71 52.18 78.14
N THR A 7 -13.81 51.69 77.27
CA THR A 7 -12.38 52.02 77.03
C THR A 7 -11.74 50.92 76.18
N SER A 8 -11.10 51.15 75.18
CA SER A 8 -9.99 51.88 74.61
C SER A 8 -8.92 50.90 74.08
N THR A 9 -8.58 51.11 72.80
CA THR A 9 -7.22 51.13 72.26
C THR A 9 -6.45 49.80 72.14
N SER A 10 -6.20 49.33 70.94
CA SER A 10 -4.84 49.45 70.38
C SER A 10 -4.80 48.87 68.92
N GLU A 11 -4.35 49.72 68.03
CA GLU A 11 -3.93 49.39 66.65
C GLU A 11 -2.79 48.38 66.69
N ASN A 12 -2.86 47.37 65.85
CA ASN A 12 -1.65 46.75 65.35
C ASN A 12 -1.82 46.37 63.86
N LYS A 13 -1.27 47.24 63.04
CA LYS A 13 -1.19 47.13 61.57
C LYS A 13 -0.08 46.16 61.24
N ALA A 14 -0.42 44.91 60.97
CA ALA A 14 0.50 43.90 60.38
C ALA A 14 0.22 43.74 58.90
N THR A 15 1.09 44.35 58.11
CA THR A 15 1.19 44.23 56.66
C THR A 15 1.44 42.77 56.31
N ARG A 16 0.44 42.04 55.79
CA ARG A 16 0.61 40.70 55.18
C ARG A 16 0.82 40.85 53.68
N THR A 17 2.06 40.71 53.24
CA THR A 17 2.42 40.44 51.87
C THR A 17 1.76 39.15 51.41
N PRO A 18 1.14 39.10 50.20
CA PRO A 18 0.60 37.84 49.68
C PRO A 18 1.76 36.96 49.22
N ILE A 19 1.98 35.87 49.92
CA ILE A 19 2.84 34.80 49.49
C ILE A 19 2.12 34.14 48.31
N ALA A 20 2.60 34.37 47.09
CA ALA A 20 2.18 33.62 45.89
C ALA A 20 2.54 32.17 46.13
N SER A 21 1.55 31.34 46.44
CA SER A 21 1.71 29.89 46.47
C SER A 21 1.99 29.40 45.04
N LYS A 22 3.25 29.13 44.73
CA LYS A 22 3.59 28.30 43.57
C LYS A 22 2.93 26.96 43.77
N ALA A 23 1.94 26.63 42.90
CA ALA A 23 1.36 25.32 42.82
C ALA A 23 2.48 24.26 42.66
N PRO A 24 2.41 23.13 43.34
CA PRO A 24 3.42 22.07 43.20
C PRO A 24 3.44 21.60 41.76
N ARG A 25 4.60 21.70 41.13
CA ARG A 25 4.84 21.08 39.82
C ARG A 25 4.78 19.56 40.00
N THR A 26 3.67 18.93 39.66
CA THR A 26 3.53 17.50 39.70
C THR A 26 4.36 16.89 38.60
N LEU A 27 5.11 15.85 38.89
CA LEU A 27 5.89 15.07 37.93
C LEU A 27 5.04 14.56 36.77
N ALA A 28 3.73 14.32 36.98
CA ALA A 28 2.75 13.92 35.98
C ALA A 28 2.57 14.97 34.85
N GLY A 29 2.62 16.27 35.14
CA GLY A 29 2.49 17.32 34.11
C GLY A 29 3.66 17.33 33.11
N ASN A 30 4.88 17.03 33.56
CA ASN A 30 6.05 16.95 32.68
C ASN A 30 6.02 15.72 31.76
N ALA A 31 5.48 14.60 32.22
CA ALA A 31 5.35 13.38 31.42
C ALA A 31 4.32 13.54 30.29
N GLN A 32 3.20 14.19 30.56
CA GLN A 32 2.16 14.47 29.56
C GLN A 32 2.66 15.44 28.47
N HIS A 33 3.35 16.50 28.82
CA HIS A 33 3.93 17.42 27.83
C HIS A 33 5.02 16.78 26.98
N ALA A 34 5.80 15.85 27.52
CA ALA A 34 6.81 15.12 26.76
C ALA A 34 6.16 14.13 25.77
N THR A 35 5.07 13.46 26.16
CA THR A 35 4.31 12.55 25.27
C THR A 35 3.59 13.32 24.17
N ASP A 36 3.01 14.49 24.48
CA ASP A 36 2.33 15.33 23.49
C ASP A 36 3.31 15.92 22.47
N ALA A 37 4.50 16.36 22.91
CA ALA A 37 5.55 16.83 22.01
C ALA A 37 6.08 15.73 21.11
N ALA A 38 6.31 14.51 21.62
CA ALA A 38 6.72 13.36 20.85
C ALA A 38 5.66 12.96 19.82
N ARG A 39 4.38 12.94 20.21
CA ARG A 39 3.26 12.64 19.32
C ARG A 39 3.12 13.66 18.20
N LYS A 40 3.26 14.96 18.51
CA LYS A 40 3.23 16.02 17.51
C LYS A 40 4.39 15.90 16.52
N SER A 41 5.58 15.58 16.98
CA SER A 41 6.75 15.34 16.14
C SER A 41 6.52 14.14 15.20
N THR A 42 5.97 13.03 15.70
CA THR A 42 5.64 11.86 14.88
C THR A 42 4.59 12.19 13.80
N LEU A 43 3.56 12.97 14.12
CA LEU A 43 2.56 13.41 13.14
C LEU A 43 3.18 14.28 12.04
N THR A 44 4.08 15.21 12.39
CA THR A 44 4.77 16.04 11.40
C THR A 44 5.63 15.20 10.44
N LEU A 45 6.34 14.20 10.96
CA LEU A 45 7.10 13.27 10.14
C LEU A 45 6.19 12.44 9.24
N TYR A 46 5.08 11.97 9.76
CA TYR A 46 4.07 11.22 9.00
C TYR A 46 3.50 12.05 7.84
N GLU A 47 3.11 13.29 8.09
CA GLU A 47 2.63 14.20 7.04
C GLU A 47 3.70 14.48 5.97
N SER A 48 4.96 14.62 6.36
CA SER A 48 6.06 14.84 5.42
C SER A 48 6.31 13.60 4.55
N ALA A 49 6.23 12.40 5.12
CA ALA A 49 6.35 11.14 4.37
C ALA A 49 5.19 10.95 3.37
N LEU A 50 3.96 11.29 3.77
CA LEU A 50 2.81 11.29 2.85
C LEU A 50 2.98 12.27 1.68
N LYS A 51 3.49 13.47 1.94
CA LYS A 51 3.78 14.45 0.88
C LYS A 51 4.83 13.94 -0.10
N LEU A 52 5.86 13.23 0.38
CA LEU A 52 6.84 12.59 -0.49
C LEU A 52 6.20 11.52 -1.38
N MET A 53 5.31 10.70 -0.83
CA MET A 53 4.57 9.68 -1.57
C MET A 53 3.65 10.32 -2.63
N GLN A 54 2.90 11.37 -2.28
CA GLN A 54 2.05 12.14 -3.21
C GLN A 54 2.85 12.81 -4.32
N ALA A 55 4.10 13.20 -4.05
CA ALA A 55 5.02 13.78 -5.03
C ALA A 55 5.73 12.72 -5.90
N GLY A 56 5.35 11.44 -5.81
CA GLY A 56 5.96 10.34 -6.55
C GLY A 56 7.38 9.97 -6.12
N LYS A 57 7.85 10.50 -5.00
CA LYS A 57 9.20 10.24 -4.46
C LYS A 57 9.17 9.03 -3.53
N TYR A 58 8.84 7.87 -4.09
CA TYR A 58 8.56 6.66 -3.32
C TYR A 58 9.77 6.13 -2.53
N ASP A 59 11.00 6.24 -3.07
CA ASP A 59 12.22 5.84 -2.35
C ASP A 59 12.39 6.63 -1.05
N LYS A 60 12.23 7.96 -1.12
CA LYS A 60 12.36 8.84 0.05
C LYS A 60 11.20 8.66 1.02
N ALA A 61 9.99 8.41 0.52
CA ALA A 61 8.82 8.11 1.34
C ALA A 61 9.02 6.78 2.09
N HIS A 62 9.49 5.74 1.41
CA HIS A 62 9.83 4.44 2.00
C HIS A 62 10.84 4.59 3.15
N GLU A 63 11.96 5.29 2.91
CA GLU A 63 12.98 5.54 3.93
C GLU A 63 12.40 6.30 5.15
N ALA A 64 11.57 7.33 4.90
CA ALA A 64 10.95 8.10 5.96
C ALA A 64 9.97 7.26 6.80
N PHE A 65 9.12 6.44 6.17
CA PHE A 65 8.20 5.55 6.86
C PHE A 65 8.94 4.44 7.63
N THR A 66 10.02 3.89 7.08
CA THR A 66 10.83 2.85 7.75
C THR A 66 11.47 3.40 9.03
N LYS A 67 12.06 4.59 8.98
CA LYS A 67 12.61 5.26 10.17
C LYS A 67 11.53 5.55 11.22
N MET A 68 10.34 5.96 10.77
CA MET A 68 9.22 6.19 11.69
C MET A 68 8.75 4.92 12.39
N LEU A 69 8.78 3.77 11.71
CA LEU A 69 8.29 2.50 12.25
C LEU A 69 9.07 2.07 13.50
N GLU A 70 10.36 2.44 13.61
CA GLU A 70 11.22 2.14 14.76
C GLU A 70 10.72 2.76 16.07
N SER A 71 10.05 3.92 15.98
CA SER A 71 9.56 4.69 17.13
C SER A 71 8.06 4.96 17.11
N ALA A 72 7.34 4.38 16.15
CA ALA A 72 5.91 4.63 15.98
C ALA A 72 5.08 4.00 17.11
N PRO A 73 4.06 4.70 17.60
CA PRO A 73 3.05 4.10 18.46
C PRO A 73 2.33 2.94 17.74
N GLN A 74 1.89 1.95 18.52
CA GLN A 74 1.27 0.73 17.99
C GLN A 74 0.07 1.02 17.06
N ASP A 75 -0.72 2.05 17.37
CA ASP A 75 -1.88 2.48 16.60
C ASP A 75 -1.55 3.03 15.19
N LEU A 76 -0.31 3.49 15.00
CA LEU A 76 0.19 3.97 13.70
C LEU A 76 1.03 2.94 12.95
N ALA A 77 1.60 1.96 13.65
CA ALA A 77 2.56 1.01 13.08
C ALA A 77 1.98 0.22 11.89
N ASP A 78 0.74 -0.26 11.99
CA ASP A 78 0.11 -1.05 10.92
C ASP A 78 -0.17 -0.19 9.68
N ARG A 79 -0.58 1.05 9.88
CA ARG A 79 -0.77 2.00 8.78
C ARG A 79 0.55 2.36 8.10
N ILE A 80 1.62 2.55 8.87
CA ILE A 80 2.96 2.80 8.33
C ILE A 80 3.45 1.61 7.51
N ARG A 81 3.26 0.36 7.99
CA ARG A 81 3.60 -0.85 7.22
C ARG A 81 2.87 -0.92 5.89
N MET A 82 1.58 -0.56 5.87
CA MET A 82 0.81 -0.49 4.64
C MET A 82 1.41 0.52 3.63
N TYR A 83 1.82 1.70 4.09
CA TYR A 83 2.46 2.68 3.21
C TYR A 83 3.85 2.26 2.76
N ILE A 84 4.63 1.59 3.61
CA ILE A 84 5.91 1.01 3.21
C ILE A 84 5.70 0.01 2.07
N SER A 85 4.74 -0.91 2.19
CA SER A 85 4.41 -1.87 1.14
C SER A 85 3.95 -1.18 -0.15
N ALA A 86 3.13 -0.14 -0.05
CA ALA A 86 2.70 0.65 -1.21
C ALA A 86 3.88 1.37 -1.89
N CYS A 87 4.82 1.93 -1.11
CA CYS A 87 6.03 2.54 -1.67
C CYS A 87 6.90 1.52 -2.39
N VAL A 88 7.12 0.34 -1.79
CA VAL A 88 7.89 -0.75 -2.41
C VAL A 88 7.27 -1.16 -3.74
N ALA A 89 5.96 -1.36 -3.80
CA ALA A 89 5.26 -1.69 -5.03
C ALA A 89 5.46 -0.62 -6.13
N GLN A 90 5.43 0.67 -5.78
CA GLN A 90 5.66 1.75 -6.74
C GLN A 90 7.13 1.87 -7.18
N ILE A 91 8.08 1.64 -6.29
CA ILE A 91 9.52 1.60 -6.60
C ILE A 91 9.77 0.48 -7.61
N HIS A 92 9.24 -0.72 -7.39
CA HIS A 92 9.38 -1.84 -8.33
C HIS A 92 8.75 -1.53 -9.69
N LYS A 93 7.60 -0.86 -9.74
CA LYS A 93 7.01 -0.39 -11.00
C LYS A 93 7.90 0.59 -11.77
N GLY A 94 8.64 1.46 -11.05
CA GLY A 94 9.52 2.47 -11.64
C GLY A 94 10.90 1.96 -12.05
N THR A 95 11.37 0.87 -11.47
CA THR A 95 12.74 0.34 -11.68
C THR A 95 12.82 -0.82 -12.65
N THR A 96 11.69 -1.42 -13.05
CA THR A 96 11.68 -2.51 -14.04
C THR A 96 11.88 -1.97 -15.46
N ASN A 97 13.14 -1.64 -15.76
CA ASN A 97 13.53 -1.33 -17.13
C ASN A 97 13.91 -2.64 -17.83
N PHE A 98 12.94 -3.23 -18.50
CA PHE A 98 13.16 -4.46 -19.28
C PHE A 98 13.93 -4.12 -20.55
N GLN A 99 14.99 -4.87 -20.84
CA GLN A 99 15.77 -4.72 -22.06
C GLN A 99 15.08 -5.38 -23.25
N THR A 100 14.35 -6.48 -22.98
CA THR A 100 13.62 -7.23 -24.01
C THR A 100 12.14 -7.45 -23.61
N HIS A 101 11.33 -7.85 -24.59
CA HIS A 101 9.93 -8.20 -24.34
C HIS A 101 9.81 -9.53 -23.58
N GLU A 102 10.75 -10.45 -23.76
CA GLU A 102 10.83 -11.72 -23.04
C GLU A 102 11.06 -11.49 -21.55
N GLU A 103 12.01 -10.63 -21.18
CA GLU A 103 12.23 -10.27 -19.75
C GLU A 103 10.97 -9.68 -19.12
N ARG A 104 10.25 -8.84 -19.86
CA ARG A 104 8.98 -8.28 -19.41
C ARG A 104 7.90 -9.34 -19.24
N TYR A 105 7.87 -10.31 -20.14
CA TYR A 105 6.95 -11.43 -20.08
C TYR A 105 7.24 -12.30 -18.85
N ASP A 106 8.49 -12.71 -18.64
CA ASP A 106 8.90 -13.50 -17.47
C ASP A 106 8.51 -12.81 -16.16
N TYR A 107 8.68 -11.51 -16.12
CA TYR A 107 8.24 -10.72 -14.96
C TYR A 107 6.72 -10.72 -14.80
N ALA A 108 5.97 -10.56 -15.89
CA ALA A 108 4.50 -10.62 -15.87
C ALA A 108 3.99 -11.99 -15.38
N ILE A 109 4.62 -13.09 -15.81
CA ILE A 109 4.30 -14.44 -15.32
C ILE A 109 4.64 -14.60 -13.84
N SER A 110 5.76 -14.01 -13.37
CA SER A 110 6.08 -13.99 -11.94
C SER A 110 5.03 -13.26 -11.11
N LEU A 111 4.50 -12.14 -11.61
CA LEU A 111 3.41 -11.40 -10.96
C LEU A 111 2.11 -12.20 -10.93
N LEU A 112 1.80 -12.89 -12.03
CA LEU A 112 0.63 -13.77 -12.15
C LEU A 112 0.70 -14.88 -11.09
N ASN A 113 1.83 -15.56 -10.94
CA ASN A 113 2.07 -16.60 -9.94
C ASN A 113 1.99 -16.09 -8.50
N GLN A 114 2.23 -14.80 -8.27
CA GLN A 114 2.09 -14.13 -6.96
C GLN A 114 0.66 -13.65 -6.70
N GLY A 115 -0.28 -13.80 -7.65
CA GLY A 115 -1.64 -13.29 -7.56
C GLY A 115 -1.79 -11.78 -7.85
N ASN A 116 -0.73 -11.13 -8.34
CA ASN A 116 -0.73 -9.71 -8.71
C ASN A 116 -1.27 -9.53 -10.14
N TYR A 117 -2.51 -9.95 -10.35
CA TYR A 117 -3.13 -10.08 -11.68
C TYR A 117 -3.21 -8.77 -12.46
N GLU A 118 -3.47 -7.65 -11.79
CA GLU A 118 -3.61 -6.36 -12.48
C GLU A 118 -2.27 -5.85 -13.02
N ASP A 119 -1.20 -5.99 -12.23
CA ASP A 119 0.15 -5.62 -12.67
C ASP A 119 0.64 -6.55 -13.78
N ALA A 120 0.38 -7.87 -13.68
CA ALA A 120 0.67 -8.84 -14.74
C ALA A 120 -0.03 -8.45 -16.05
N ARG A 121 -1.33 -8.15 -15.99
CA ARG A 121 -2.14 -7.69 -17.13
C ARG A 121 -1.54 -6.46 -17.81
N GLN A 122 -1.11 -5.49 -17.01
CA GLN A 122 -0.51 -4.27 -17.53
C GLN A 122 0.77 -4.58 -18.33
N HIS A 123 1.68 -5.38 -17.78
CA HIS A 123 2.92 -5.73 -18.47
C HIS A 123 2.69 -6.54 -19.76
N LEU A 124 1.75 -7.47 -19.76
CA LEU A 124 1.38 -8.23 -20.97
C LEU A 124 0.79 -7.32 -22.06
N LYS A 125 -0.10 -6.39 -21.69
CA LYS A 125 -0.63 -5.38 -22.63
C LYS A 125 0.45 -4.44 -23.16
N GLU A 126 1.43 -4.06 -22.36
CA GLU A 126 2.55 -3.22 -22.81
C GLU A 126 3.44 -3.94 -23.82
N ILE A 127 3.58 -5.28 -23.75
CA ILE A 127 4.23 -6.07 -24.80
C ILE A 127 3.43 -5.94 -26.11
N LEU A 128 2.12 -6.18 -26.07
CA LEU A 128 1.25 -6.14 -27.24
C LEU A 128 1.14 -4.74 -27.89
N LEU A 129 1.33 -3.67 -27.13
CA LEU A 129 1.40 -2.30 -27.68
C LEU A 129 2.61 -2.13 -28.61
N LYS A 130 3.71 -2.82 -28.35
CA LYS A 130 4.96 -2.73 -29.10
C LYS A 130 5.07 -3.84 -30.14
N GLU A 131 4.63 -5.03 -29.80
CA GLU A 131 4.69 -6.24 -30.64
C GLU A 131 3.31 -6.91 -30.71
N LYS A 132 2.52 -6.52 -31.69
CA LYS A 132 1.15 -7.01 -31.90
C LYS A 132 1.06 -8.50 -32.22
N SER A 133 2.16 -9.13 -32.64
CA SER A 133 2.27 -10.53 -32.99
C SER A 133 2.89 -11.41 -31.89
N ALA A 134 3.03 -10.88 -30.65
CA ALA A 134 3.56 -11.61 -29.52
C ALA A 134 2.56 -12.67 -29.03
N ASP A 135 2.60 -13.86 -29.63
CA ASP A 135 1.72 -15.00 -29.30
C ASP A 135 1.78 -15.36 -27.81
N TYR A 136 2.97 -15.30 -27.22
CA TYR A 136 3.21 -15.56 -25.80
C TYR A 136 2.50 -14.54 -24.87
N ALA A 137 2.37 -13.29 -25.29
CA ALA A 137 1.68 -12.28 -24.48
C ALA A 137 0.16 -12.49 -24.50
N PHE A 138 -0.41 -12.89 -25.63
CA PHE A 138 -1.81 -13.34 -25.71
C PHE A 138 -2.05 -14.59 -24.88
N TYR A 139 -1.13 -15.56 -24.91
CA TYR A 139 -1.20 -16.75 -24.07
C TYR A 139 -1.20 -16.41 -22.57
N GLY A 140 -0.31 -15.52 -22.14
CA GLY A 140 -0.28 -15.02 -20.75
C GLY A 140 -1.57 -14.30 -20.34
N LEU A 141 -2.19 -13.52 -21.24
CA LEU A 141 -3.50 -12.88 -20.97
C LEU A 141 -4.63 -13.91 -20.88
N ALA A 142 -4.58 -14.98 -21.67
CA ALA A 142 -5.53 -16.09 -21.59
C ALA A 142 -5.41 -16.83 -20.25
N LEU A 143 -4.17 -17.13 -19.78
CA LEU A 143 -3.93 -17.71 -18.45
C LEU A 143 -4.52 -16.84 -17.35
N LEU A 144 -4.23 -15.55 -17.39
CA LEU A 144 -4.73 -14.58 -16.41
C LEU A 144 -6.26 -14.54 -16.39
N ALA A 145 -6.90 -14.58 -17.56
CA ALA A 145 -8.35 -14.57 -17.68
C ALA A 145 -8.96 -15.89 -17.13
N SER A 146 -8.34 -17.03 -17.39
CA SER A 146 -8.73 -18.33 -16.83
C SER A 146 -8.68 -18.29 -15.29
N LEU A 147 -7.56 -17.83 -14.70
CA LEU A 147 -7.37 -17.75 -13.25
C LEU A 147 -8.31 -16.76 -12.56
N THR A 148 -8.82 -15.77 -13.30
CA THR A 148 -9.79 -14.79 -12.79
C THR A 148 -11.24 -15.15 -13.09
N GLY A 149 -11.50 -16.27 -13.78
CA GLY A 149 -12.84 -16.74 -14.12
C GLY A 149 -13.51 -15.98 -15.28
N ASP A 150 -12.73 -15.22 -16.06
CA ASP A 150 -13.22 -14.51 -17.25
C ASP A 150 -13.07 -15.41 -18.50
N HIS A 151 -14.03 -16.32 -18.68
CA HIS A 151 -13.98 -17.33 -19.73
C HIS A 151 -14.00 -16.71 -21.14
N ASP A 152 -14.77 -15.64 -21.33
CA ASP A 152 -14.90 -15.00 -22.64
C ASP A 152 -13.55 -14.40 -23.09
N THR A 153 -12.93 -13.63 -22.22
CA THR A 153 -11.60 -13.03 -22.47
C THR A 153 -10.52 -14.11 -22.61
N CYS A 154 -10.61 -15.23 -21.86
CA CYS A 154 -9.70 -16.35 -21.97
C CYS A 154 -9.72 -16.95 -23.37
N ILE A 155 -10.92 -17.29 -23.87
CA ILE A 155 -11.10 -17.90 -25.20
C ILE A 155 -10.66 -16.95 -26.30
N GLU A 156 -10.99 -15.64 -26.19
CA GLU A 156 -10.57 -14.64 -27.16
C GLU A 156 -9.03 -14.57 -27.26
N HIS A 157 -8.35 -14.43 -26.15
CA HIS A 157 -6.88 -14.31 -26.14
C HIS A 157 -6.19 -15.62 -26.54
N LEU A 158 -6.71 -16.78 -26.10
CA LEU A 158 -6.15 -18.06 -26.48
C LEU A 158 -6.34 -18.34 -27.99
N THR A 159 -7.47 -17.97 -28.57
CA THR A 159 -7.72 -18.04 -30.00
C THR A 159 -6.66 -17.26 -30.77
N GLU A 160 -6.38 -16.05 -30.34
CA GLU A 160 -5.38 -15.20 -31.00
C GLU A 160 -3.95 -15.77 -30.84
N ALA A 161 -3.61 -16.27 -29.65
CA ALA A 161 -2.34 -16.95 -29.42
C ALA A 161 -2.14 -18.15 -30.34
N ILE A 162 -3.18 -18.98 -30.50
CA ILE A 162 -3.16 -20.16 -31.39
C ILE A 162 -3.09 -19.73 -32.86
N ARG A 163 -3.82 -18.69 -33.25
CA ARG A 163 -3.77 -18.13 -34.61
C ARG A 163 -2.36 -17.69 -35.01
N LEU A 164 -1.67 -17.03 -34.07
CA LEU A 164 -0.30 -16.57 -34.28
C LEU A 164 0.71 -17.69 -34.27
N LYS A 165 0.51 -18.70 -33.41
CA LYS A 165 1.41 -19.84 -33.27
C LYS A 165 0.64 -21.09 -32.86
N GLY A 166 0.43 -21.98 -33.80
CA GLY A 166 -0.36 -23.23 -33.64
C GLY A 166 0.12 -24.11 -32.48
N GLN A 167 1.39 -24.04 -32.09
CA GLN A 167 1.93 -24.76 -30.94
C GLN A 167 1.24 -24.39 -29.60
N ASN A 168 0.73 -23.20 -29.44
CA ASN A 168 0.01 -22.76 -28.24
C ASN A 168 -1.22 -23.66 -27.97
N ARG A 169 -1.84 -24.26 -28.99
CA ARG A 169 -2.92 -25.22 -28.82
C ARG A 169 -2.47 -26.50 -28.08
N LEU A 170 -1.30 -27.00 -28.41
CA LEU A 170 -0.76 -28.20 -27.75
C LEU A 170 -0.33 -27.87 -26.31
N GLN A 171 0.24 -26.70 -26.11
CA GLN A 171 0.62 -26.21 -24.77
C GLN A 171 -0.63 -26.05 -23.88
N ALA A 172 -1.69 -25.43 -24.37
CA ALA A 172 -2.91 -25.19 -23.60
C ALA A 172 -3.64 -26.52 -23.21
N ARG A 173 -3.48 -27.59 -23.97
CA ARG A 173 -4.02 -28.91 -23.61
C ARG A 173 -3.37 -29.53 -22.36
N LEU A 174 -2.14 -29.11 -22.05
CA LEU A 174 -1.32 -29.69 -20.98
C LEU A 174 -1.19 -28.74 -19.79
N ASP A 175 -1.72 -27.55 -19.91
CA ASP A 175 -1.56 -26.48 -18.94
C ASP A 175 -2.75 -26.46 -17.96
N SER A 176 -2.48 -26.83 -16.71
CA SER A 176 -3.50 -26.89 -15.64
C SER A 176 -4.10 -25.53 -15.26
N ASP A 177 -3.46 -24.43 -15.65
CA ASP A 177 -3.98 -23.09 -15.38
C ASP A 177 -5.26 -22.79 -16.18
N PHE A 178 -5.60 -23.65 -17.16
CA PHE A 178 -6.88 -23.61 -17.88
C PHE A 178 -7.97 -24.51 -17.30
N ASP A 179 -7.72 -25.21 -16.18
CA ASP A 179 -8.73 -26.10 -15.57
C ASP A 179 -10.03 -25.33 -15.25
N GLY A 180 -9.93 -24.05 -14.90
CA GLY A 180 -11.08 -23.20 -14.62
C GLY A 180 -12.02 -22.96 -15.80
N VAL A 181 -11.53 -23.11 -17.05
CA VAL A 181 -12.30 -22.91 -18.28
C VAL A 181 -12.51 -24.22 -19.06
N ALA A 182 -11.99 -25.34 -18.57
CA ALA A 182 -12.01 -26.65 -19.26
C ALA A 182 -13.43 -27.15 -19.55
N GLU A 183 -14.43 -26.78 -18.76
CA GLU A 183 -15.84 -27.18 -18.97
C GLU A 183 -16.57 -26.30 -20.00
N ASP A 184 -15.96 -25.20 -20.48
CA ASP A 184 -16.57 -24.38 -21.54
C ASP A 184 -16.47 -25.11 -22.89
N PRO A 185 -17.62 -25.37 -23.57
CA PRO A 185 -17.61 -26.06 -24.86
C PRO A 185 -16.74 -25.39 -25.92
N ARG A 186 -16.66 -24.05 -25.90
CA ARG A 186 -15.85 -23.23 -26.82
C ARG A 186 -14.35 -23.50 -26.62
N PHE A 187 -13.93 -23.72 -25.36
CA PHE A 187 -12.55 -24.08 -25.06
C PHE A 187 -12.19 -25.43 -25.61
N THR A 188 -13.09 -26.43 -25.45
CA THR A 188 -12.90 -27.76 -26.02
C THR A 188 -12.85 -27.71 -27.54
N GLU A 189 -13.76 -27.00 -28.22
CA GLU A 189 -13.77 -26.82 -29.68
C GLU A 189 -12.49 -26.14 -30.18
N LEU A 190 -12.00 -25.11 -29.45
CA LEU A 190 -10.75 -24.42 -29.78
C LEU A 190 -9.53 -25.37 -29.72
N LEU A 191 -9.47 -26.23 -28.70
CA LEU A 191 -8.35 -27.15 -28.51
C LEU A 191 -8.43 -28.40 -29.38
N TYR A 192 -9.63 -28.88 -29.65
CA TYR A 192 -9.89 -30.15 -30.40
C TYR A 192 -10.85 -29.91 -31.57
N PRO A 193 -10.46 -29.07 -32.56
CA PRO A 193 -11.32 -28.82 -33.71
C PRO A 193 -11.62 -30.12 -34.46
N GLU A 194 -12.88 -30.29 -34.84
CA GLU A 194 -13.25 -31.39 -35.74
C GLU A 194 -12.56 -31.17 -37.11
N VAL A 195 -11.99 -32.23 -37.66
CA VAL A 195 -11.22 -32.23 -38.94
C VAL A 195 -12.19 -32.36 -40.09
#